data_2b60eb7a616657855cb6da6dcf4f6cbf
#
_entry.id   2b60eb7a616657855cb6da6dcf4f6cbf
#
_cell.length_a   1.000
_cell.length_b   1.000
_cell.length_c   1.000
_cell.angle_alpha   90.00
_cell.angle_beta   90.00
_cell.angle_gamma   90.00
#
_symmetry.space_group_name_H-M   'P 1'
#
loop_
_entity.id
_entity.type
_entity.pdbx_description
1 polymer ?
#
loop_
_entity_poly.entity_id
_entity_poly.type
_entity_poly.pdbx_seq_one_letter_code
_entity_poly.pdbx_strand_id
1 'polypeptide(L)'
;MNLRLVFFIFSLLISHVSLATGNIKVQKVASNVYALVGSTDNRSAENLGNNATFGVIVTKDGVVLIDSGGTFLGAKEIAQTIKSISNKPVKIVINSGGQDHRWLGNSYFKSQGAKIIASENAVKDHKARLQSQLIRLGDLVGDKVLEGTEPTYATETFKDKYLFEFGGVSFEIYHKGQAHTPGDSFIWLPKQKIMFTGDIVYIERMLGVGSMSNSKSWINVFEQMAKFKPLHIIPGHGQVTTLARAKTDSYQYLKFLRQSVADFIDDGGELADISKIDQSKYQYLLNFNSLSRRNAQQVFTEMEWE
;
A
#
# COMPACT_ATOMS: atom_id res chain seq x y z
N MET A 1 77.69 -5.67 -6.43
CA MET A 1 76.57 -6.60 -6.26
C MET A 1 75.37 -5.81 -5.74
N ASN A 2 74.54 -5.30 -6.70
CA ASN A 2 73.47 -4.35 -6.39
C ASN A 2 72.19 -5.13 -6.18
N LEU A 3 71.66 -5.09 -4.94
CA LEU A 3 70.40 -5.70 -4.54
C LEU A 3 69.25 -4.72 -4.88
N ARG A 4 68.45 -5.01 -5.90
CA ARG A 4 67.25 -4.28 -6.24
C ARG A 4 66.08 -4.77 -5.37
N LEU A 5 65.63 -3.93 -4.48
CA LEU A 5 64.44 -4.13 -3.66
C LEU A 5 63.20 -3.87 -4.53
N VAL A 6 62.40 -4.90 -4.83
CA VAL A 6 61.12 -4.77 -5.54
C VAL A 6 60.03 -4.58 -4.49
N PHE A 7 59.44 -3.39 -4.42
CA PHE A 7 58.23 -3.13 -3.62
C PHE A 7 57.00 -3.61 -4.40
N PHE A 8 56.33 -4.63 -3.88
CA PHE A 8 54.99 -5.01 -4.33
C PHE A 8 53.98 -4.12 -3.62
N ILE A 9 53.37 -3.19 -4.37
CA ILE A 9 52.21 -2.42 -3.90
C ILE A 9 50.97 -3.32 -4.06
N PHE A 10 50.45 -3.81 -2.91
CA PHE A 10 49.18 -4.52 -2.85
C PHE A 10 48.08 -3.46 -2.88
N SER A 11 47.47 -3.25 -4.06
CA SER A 11 46.32 -2.36 -4.24
C SER A 11 45.08 -3.07 -3.67
N LEU A 12 44.64 -2.68 -2.47
CA LEU A 12 43.35 -3.11 -1.90
C LEU A 12 42.25 -2.47 -2.77
N LEU A 13 41.62 -3.27 -3.62
CA LEU A 13 40.37 -2.92 -4.26
C LEU A 13 39.27 -2.91 -3.20
N ILE A 14 38.99 -1.75 -2.63
CA ILE A 14 37.79 -1.54 -1.82
C ILE A 14 36.62 -1.51 -2.79
N SER A 15 35.93 -2.64 -2.92
CA SER A 15 34.65 -2.71 -3.60
C SER A 15 33.68 -1.79 -2.87
N HIS A 16 33.43 -0.62 -3.41
CA HIS A 16 32.32 0.22 -2.97
C HIS A 16 31.02 -0.51 -3.35
N VAL A 17 30.44 -1.22 -2.40
CA VAL A 17 29.04 -1.64 -2.49
C VAL A 17 28.24 -0.34 -2.48
N SER A 18 27.88 0.13 -3.66
CA SER A 18 26.88 1.17 -3.82
C SER A 18 25.58 0.62 -3.22
N LEU A 19 25.29 1.06 -2.01
CA LEU A 19 23.94 0.89 -1.46
C LEU A 19 23.03 1.66 -2.42
N ALA A 20 22.24 0.93 -3.21
CA ALA A 20 21.20 1.51 -4.02
C ALA A 20 20.41 2.48 -3.12
N THR A 21 20.40 3.74 -3.48
CA THR A 21 19.55 4.75 -2.84
C THR A 21 18.14 4.27 -3.02
N GLY A 22 17.44 3.98 -1.91
CA GLY A 22 16.14 3.34 -1.89
C GLY A 22 15.14 4.02 -2.83
N ASN A 23 14.29 3.23 -3.46
CA ASN A 23 13.26 3.69 -4.38
C ASN A 23 12.10 4.43 -3.69
N ILE A 24 12.17 4.60 -2.37
CA ILE A 24 11.12 5.25 -1.57
C ILE A 24 11.42 6.74 -1.42
N LYS A 25 10.49 7.57 -1.90
CA LYS A 25 10.58 9.04 -1.78
C LYS A 25 9.86 9.53 -0.53
N VAL A 26 10.52 10.40 0.25
CA VAL A 26 9.91 11.01 1.44
C VAL A 26 9.18 12.29 1.04
N GLN A 27 7.88 12.37 1.35
CA GLN A 27 7.08 13.59 1.26
C GLN A 27 6.65 14.04 2.65
N LYS A 28 7.03 15.25 3.06
CA LYS A 28 6.55 15.86 4.30
C LYS A 28 5.15 16.42 4.08
N VAL A 29 4.19 16.00 4.91
CA VAL A 29 2.78 16.41 4.83
C VAL A 29 2.44 17.44 5.92
N ALA A 30 2.98 17.26 7.13
CA ALA A 30 2.87 18.19 8.24
C ALA A 30 4.17 18.16 9.07
N SER A 31 4.24 18.89 10.15
CA SER A 31 5.47 19.00 10.99
C SER A 31 6.00 17.63 11.42
N ASN A 32 5.12 16.67 11.67
CA ASN A 32 5.46 15.34 12.19
C ASN A 32 4.81 14.20 11.37
N VAL A 33 4.24 14.48 10.20
CA VAL A 33 3.57 13.50 9.33
C VAL A 33 4.24 13.49 7.97
N TYR A 34 4.57 12.27 7.50
CA TYR A 34 5.26 12.04 6.25
C TYR A 34 4.59 10.90 5.47
N ALA A 35 4.65 10.97 4.15
CA ALA A 35 4.38 9.86 3.26
C ALA A 35 5.71 9.30 2.73
N LEU A 36 5.82 7.99 2.70
CA LEU A 36 6.88 7.26 2.03
C LEU A 36 6.31 6.72 0.72
N VAL A 37 6.62 7.39 -0.37
CA VAL A 37 6.05 7.08 -1.69
C VAL A 37 6.94 6.08 -2.40
N GLY A 38 6.47 4.84 -2.52
CA GLY A 38 7.11 3.79 -3.30
C GLY A 38 6.79 3.89 -4.79
N SER A 39 7.24 2.90 -5.57
CA SER A 39 6.99 2.84 -7.01
C SER A 39 5.49 2.74 -7.31
N THR A 40 5.06 3.38 -8.39
CA THR A 40 3.73 3.20 -8.97
C THR A 40 3.63 1.98 -9.90
N ASP A 41 4.77 1.35 -10.22
CA ASP A 41 4.84 0.12 -11.00
C ASP A 41 4.38 -1.11 -10.22
N ASN A 42 4.47 -2.28 -10.83
CA ASN A 42 4.23 -3.53 -10.12
C ASN A 42 5.34 -3.81 -9.08
N ARG A 43 5.12 -4.78 -8.21
CA ARG A 43 6.15 -5.32 -7.33
C ARG A 43 7.25 -5.92 -8.17
N SER A 44 8.48 -5.71 -7.75
CA SER A 44 9.67 -6.27 -8.42
C SER A 44 10.81 -6.46 -7.41
N ALA A 45 11.88 -7.12 -7.86
CA ALA A 45 13.08 -7.26 -7.05
C ALA A 45 13.71 -5.90 -6.70
N GLU A 46 13.66 -4.94 -7.64
CA GLU A 46 14.26 -3.61 -7.48
C GLU A 46 13.57 -2.79 -6.40
N ASN A 47 12.23 -2.89 -6.30
CA ASN A 47 11.46 -2.17 -5.28
C ASN A 47 11.19 -3.00 -4.03
N LEU A 48 11.79 -4.18 -3.90
CA LEU A 48 11.66 -5.08 -2.74
C LEU A 48 10.20 -5.38 -2.34
N GLY A 49 9.27 -5.34 -3.30
CA GLY A 49 7.84 -5.45 -3.07
C GLY A 49 7.16 -4.17 -2.59
N ASN A 50 7.87 -3.04 -2.49
CA ASN A 50 7.37 -1.75 -1.97
C ASN A 50 6.79 -0.88 -3.09
N ASN A 51 5.73 -1.33 -3.74
CA ASN A 51 5.03 -0.58 -4.79
C ASN A 51 3.85 0.25 -4.27
N ALA A 52 3.89 0.68 -3.01
CA ALA A 52 2.80 1.36 -2.32
C ALA A 52 3.28 2.64 -1.64
N THR A 53 2.36 3.44 -1.16
CA THR A 53 2.65 4.59 -0.31
C THR A 53 2.35 4.23 1.15
N PHE A 54 3.33 4.51 2.02
CA PHE A 54 3.29 4.22 3.45
C PHE A 54 3.20 5.52 4.23
N GLY A 55 2.71 5.45 5.48
CA GLY A 55 2.59 6.62 6.34
C GLY A 55 3.54 6.58 7.52
N VAL A 56 4.14 7.72 7.88
CA VAL A 56 5.01 7.87 9.05
C VAL A 56 4.55 9.04 9.90
N ILE A 57 4.25 8.78 11.17
CA ILE A 57 3.89 9.79 12.14
C ILE A 57 4.92 9.75 13.27
N VAL A 58 5.71 10.83 13.39
CA VAL A 58 6.69 10.98 14.46
C VAL A 58 6.01 11.58 15.67
N THR A 59 5.94 10.83 16.77
CA THR A 59 5.32 11.26 18.02
C THR A 59 6.36 11.51 19.13
N LYS A 60 5.92 11.93 20.32
CA LYS A 60 6.83 12.10 21.47
C LYS A 60 7.44 10.77 21.89
N ASP A 61 6.69 9.66 21.82
CA ASP A 61 7.05 8.37 22.40
C ASP A 61 7.60 7.35 21.36
N GLY A 62 7.66 7.72 20.09
CA GLY A 62 8.14 6.88 19.01
C GLY A 62 7.48 7.19 17.69
N VAL A 63 7.67 6.31 16.72
CA VAL A 63 7.08 6.41 15.38
C VAL A 63 5.88 5.45 15.28
N VAL A 64 4.79 5.94 14.68
CA VAL A 64 3.69 5.12 14.17
C VAL A 64 3.87 4.99 12.65
N LEU A 65 3.91 3.76 12.16
CA LEU A 65 4.01 3.42 10.75
C LEU A 65 2.67 2.91 10.25
N ILE A 66 2.21 3.42 9.10
CA ILE A 66 1.05 2.89 8.39
C ILE A 66 1.57 2.03 7.25
N ASP A 67 1.25 0.74 7.32
CA ASP A 67 1.68 -0.35 6.45
C ASP A 67 3.19 -0.65 6.51
N SER A 68 3.50 -1.94 6.49
CA SER A 68 4.84 -2.44 6.80
C SER A 68 5.70 -2.81 5.58
N GLY A 69 5.13 -2.75 4.37
CA GLY A 69 5.82 -3.20 3.16
C GLY A 69 5.52 -4.65 2.77
N GLY A 70 5.97 -5.03 1.57
CA GLY A 70 5.66 -6.33 0.95
C GLY A 70 6.57 -7.48 1.37
N THR A 71 7.78 -7.18 1.85
CA THR A 71 8.77 -8.20 2.23
C THR A 71 9.54 -7.78 3.49
N PHE A 72 10.29 -8.71 4.09
CA PHE A 72 11.20 -8.39 5.18
C PHE A 72 12.27 -7.37 4.76
N LEU A 73 12.85 -7.55 3.58
CA LEU A 73 13.84 -6.60 3.04
C LEU A 73 13.21 -5.25 2.71
N GLY A 74 12.00 -5.24 2.17
CA GLY A 74 11.22 -4.01 1.94
C GLY A 74 10.90 -3.26 3.23
N ALA A 75 10.55 -3.98 4.30
CA ALA A 75 10.33 -3.40 5.62
C ALA A 75 11.62 -2.80 6.20
N LYS A 76 12.76 -3.45 5.97
CA LYS A 76 14.08 -2.92 6.37
C LYS A 76 14.43 -1.63 5.62
N GLU A 77 14.11 -1.54 4.33
CA GLU A 77 14.26 -0.31 3.53
C GLU A 77 13.37 0.82 4.09
N ILE A 78 12.09 0.53 4.39
CA ILE A 78 11.18 1.48 5.04
C ILE A 78 11.77 1.97 6.37
N ALA A 79 12.28 1.07 7.21
CA ALA A 79 12.90 1.44 8.48
C ALA A 79 14.16 2.32 8.32
N GLN A 80 14.97 2.06 7.29
CA GLN A 80 16.13 2.90 6.95
C GLN A 80 15.68 4.30 6.48
N THR A 81 14.62 4.36 5.68
CA THR A 81 14.03 5.63 5.23
C THR A 81 13.47 6.42 6.43
N ILE A 82 12.82 5.76 7.39
CA ILE A 82 12.34 6.39 8.63
C ILE A 82 13.50 6.99 9.43
N LYS A 83 14.68 6.36 9.47
CA LYS A 83 15.85 6.89 10.17
C LYS A 83 16.34 8.22 9.60
N SER A 84 16.10 8.50 8.30
CA SER A 84 16.40 9.82 7.74
C SER A 84 15.45 10.93 8.22
N ILE A 85 14.28 10.53 8.78
CA ILE A 85 13.26 11.44 9.29
C ILE A 85 13.37 11.59 10.81
N SER A 86 13.63 10.47 11.52
CA SER A 86 13.66 10.41 12.98
C SER A 86 14.50 9.25 13.50
N ASN A 87 15.27 9.49 14.56
CA ASN A 87 16.00 8.43 15.27
C ASN A 87 15.12 7.63 16.25
N LYS A 88 13.84 7.99 16.40
CA LYS A 88 12.92 7.28 17.29
C LYS A 88 12.54 5.92 16.71
N PRO A 89 12.39 4.87 17.54
CA PRO A 89 11.98 3.55 17.08
C PRO A 89 10.52 3.54 16.59
N VAL A 90 10.22 2.67 15.64
CA VAL A 90 8.83 2.33 15.28
C VAL A 90 8.23 1.53 16.44
N LYS A 91 7.19 2.06 17.07
CA LYS A 91 6.50 1.46 18.22
C LYS A 91 5.17 0.81 17.85
N ILE A 92 4.53 1.34 16.81
CA ILE A 92 3.23 0.86 16.35
C ILE A 92 3.28 0.77 14.83
N VAL A 93 2.77 -0.35 14.29
CA VAL A 93 2.45 -0.53 12.88
C VAL A 93 0.94 -0.70 12.77
N ILE A 94 0.30 0.00 11.84
CA ILE A 94 -1.11 -0.15 11.52
C ILE A 94 -1.19 -0.69 10.10
N ASN A 95 -1.74 -1.91 9.93
CA ASN A 95 -2.00 -2.44 8.59
C ASN A 95 -3.36 -1.92 8.11
N SER A 96 -3.35 -1.19 7.01
CA SER A 96 -4.56 -0.56 6.46
C SER A 96 -5.42 -1.50 5.63
N GLY A 97 -4.94 -2.70 5.29
CA GLY A 97 -5.70 -3.65 4.48
C GLY A 97 -5.07 -5.03 4.35
N GLY A 98 -5.66 -5.87 3.49
CA GLY A 98 -5.32 -7.27 3.32
C GLY A 98 -4.26 -7.56 2.25
N GLN A 99 -3.87 -6.57 1.44
CA GLN A 99 -2.91 -6.78 0.37
C GLN A 99 -1.47 -6.97 0.91
N ASP A 100 -0.68 -7.82 0.26
CA ASP A 100 0.68 -8.23 0.69
C ASP A 100 1.56 -7.06 1.15
N HIS A 101 1.66 -5.98 0.36
CA HIS A 101 2.47 -4.81 0.69
C HIS A 101 1.95 -3.97 1.88
N ARG A 102 0.80 -4.33 2.47
CA ARG A 102 0.28 -3.69 3.67
C ARG A 102 0.77 -4.38 4.94
N TRP A 103 1.15 -5.67 4.89
CA TRP A 103 1.37 -6.44 6.10
C TRP A 103 2.53 -7.45 6.11
N LEU A 104 3.02 -7.94 4.95
CA LEU A 104 4.06 -8.99 4.94
C LEU A 104 5.41 -8.54 5.52
N GLY A 105 5.66 -7.23 5.60
CA GLY A 105 6.81 -6.67 6.31
C GLY A 105 6.67 -6.64 7.85
N ASN A 106 5.56 -7.08 8.42
CA ASN A 106 5.29 -7.03 9.86
C ASN A 106 6.36 -7.75 10.70
N SER A 107 6.92 -8.88 10.20
CA SER A 107 7.93 -9.66 10.91
C SER A 107 9.15 -8.82 11.30
N TYR A 108 9.61 -7.95 10.40
CA TYR A 108 10.72 -7.04 10.67
C TYR A 108 10.41 -6.09 11.84
N PHE A 109 9.27 -5.39 11.80
CA PHE A 109 8.93 -4.43 12.85
C PHE A 109 8.57 -5.11 14.17
N LYS A 110 7.96 -6.28 14.13
CA LYS A 110 7.67 -7.09 15.32
C LYS A 110 8.94 -7.51 16.02
N SER A 111 9.99 -7.92 15.28
CA SER A 111 11.30 -8.28 15.85
C SER A 111 11.98 -7.07 16.53
N GLN A 112 11.64 -5.84 16.12
CA GLN A 112 12.10 -4.59 16.73
C GLN A 112 11.19 -4.11 17.89
N GLY A 113 10.20 -4.92 18.30
CA GLY A 113 9.32 -4.65 19.42
C GLY A 113 8.10 -3.77 19.10
N ALA A 114 7.75 -3.58 17.83
CA ALA A 114 6.55 -2.84 17.45
C ALA A 114 5.28 -3.66 17.74
N LYS A 115 4.23 -2.96 18.18
CA LYS A 115 2.86 -3.47 18.26
C LYS A 115 2.22 -3.38 16.87
N ILE A 116 1.50 -4.42 16.45
CA ILE A 116 0.82 -4.47 15.16
C ILE A 116 -0.69 -4.39 15.38
N ILE A 117 -1.37 -3.48 14.67
CA ILE A 117 -2.82 -3.23 14.74
C ILE A 117 -3.42 -3.44 13.35
N ALA A 118 -4.55 -4.13 13.25
CA ALA A 118 -5.31 -4.29 12.01
C ALA A 118 -6.80 -4.54 12.28
N SER A 119 -7.66 -4.39 11.27
CA SER A 119 -9.04 -4.86 11.39
C SER A 119 -9.09 -6.39 11.50
N GLU A 120 -10.09 -6.93 12.20
CA GLU A 120 -10.32 -8.37 12.28
C GLU A 120 -10.46 -8.99 10.88
N ASN A 121 -11.14 -8.26 9.97
CA ASN A 121 -11.32 -8.73 8.59
C ASN A 121 -10.01 -8.74 7.81
N ALA A 122 -9.08 -7.79 8.04
CA ALA A 122 -7.75 -7.85 7.44
C ALA A 122 -6.97 -9.06 7.93
N VAL A 123 -7.00 -9.37 9.24
CA VAL A 123 -6.31 -10.55 9.78
C VAL A 123 -6.90 -11.86 9.25
N LYS A 124 -8.23 -11.95 9.11
CA LYS A 124 -8.88 -13.11 8.48
C LYS A 124 -8.43 -13.27 7.03
N ASP A 125 -8.39 -12.18 6.28
CA ASP A 125 -7.95 -12.16 4.89
C ASP A 125 -6.46 -12.51 4.74
N HIS A 126 -5.58 -11.96 5.60
CA HIS A 126 -4.15 -12.31 5.66
C HIS A 126 -3.96 -13.83 5.79
N LYS A 127 -4.69 -14.46 6.72
CA LYS A 127 -4.61 -15.91 6.96
C LYS A 127 -5.15 -16.72 5.78
N ALA A 128 -6.29 -16.32 5.22
CA ALA A 128 -6.95 -17.03 4.13
C ALA A 128 -6.13 -17.00 2.84
N ARG A 129 -5.47 -15.87 2.54
CA ARG A 129 -4.74 -15.67 1.28
C ARG A 129 -3.22 -15.79 1.39
N LEU A 130 -2.67 -16.14 2.56
CA LEU A 130 -1.24 -16.18 2.79
C LEU A 130 -0.47 -16.90 1.68
N GLN A 131 -0.83 -18.16 1.39
CA GLN A 131 -0.12 -18.96 0.41
C GLN A 131 -0.15 -18.35 -0.99
N SER A 132 -1.32 -17.89 -1.44
CA SER A 132 -1.46 -17.27 -2.76
C SER A 132 -0.72 -15.93 -2.85
N GLN A 133 -0.65 -15.17 -1.75
CA GLN A 133 0.13 -13.93 -1.70
C GLN A 133 1.64 -14.20 -1.76
N LEU A 134 2.13 -15.19 -1.00
CA LEU A 134 3.57 -15.54 -1.00
C LEU A 134 4.01 -16.09 -2.36
N ILE A 135 3.24 -17.00 -2.97
CA ILE A 135 3.55 -17.53 -4.31
C ILE A 135 3.61 -16.38 -5.32
N ARG A 136 2.55 -15.58 -5.40
CA ARG A 136 2.48 -14.47 -6.34
C ARG A 136 3.59 -13.42 -6.11
N LEU A 137 3.90 -13.13 -4.85
CA LEU A 137 4.95 -12.18 -4.53
C LEU A 137 6.31 -12.76 -4.90
N GLY A 138 6.58 -14.05 -4.61
CA GLY A 138 7.80 -14.76 -5.01
C GLY A 138 8.02 -14.72 -6.52
N ASP A 139 6.97 -14.95 -7.32
CA ASP A 139 7.02 -14.86 -8.79
C ASP A 139 7.42 -13.45 -9.27
N LEU A 140 7.07 -12.41 -8.53
CA LEU A 140 7.33 -11.01 -8.90
C LEU A 140 8.68 -10.49 -8.41
N VAL A 141 9.10 -10.86 -7.21
CA VAL A 141 10.31 -10.29 -6.58
C VAL A 141 11.48 -11.27 -6.55
N GLY A 142 11.22 -12.57 -6.74
CA GLY A 142 12.21 -13.66 -6.64
C GLY A 142 12.51 -14.08 -5.20
N ASP A 143 12.98 -15.31 -5.04
CA ASP A 143 13.21 -15.96 -3.74
C ASP A 143 14.16 -15.18 -2.82
N LYS A 144 15.22 -14.59 -3.40
CA LYS A 144 16.21 -13.82 -2.65
C LYS A 144 15.59 -12.59 -1.95
N VAL A 145 14.62 -11.92 -2.56
CA VAL A 145 13.94 -10.75 -1.98
C VAL A 145 12.89 -11.20 -0.98
N LEU A 146 12.29 -12.37 -1.20
CA LEU A 146 11.29 -12.95 -0.31
C LEU A 146 11.92 -13.55 0.96
N GLU A 147 13.24 -13.80 0.99
CA GLU A 147 13.95 -14.39 2.13
C GLU A 147 13.68 -13.61 3.42
N GLY A 148 13.39 -14.36 4.50
CA GLY A 148 13.06 -13.81 5.82
C GLY A 148 11.66 -13.22 5.94
N THR A 149 10.86 -13.24 4.87
CA THR A 149 9.47 -12.78 4.90
C THR A 149 8.58 -13.85 5.53
N GLU A 150 8.24 -13.64 6.80
CA GLU A 150 7.42 -14.59 7.57
C GLU A 150 6.06 -13.97 7.92
N PRO A 151 4.97 -14.76 7.89
CA PRO A 151 3.65 -14.26 8.23
C PRO A 151 3.60 -13.85 9.71
N THR A 152 3.42 -12.56 9.94
CA THR A 152 3.29 -12.01 11.29
C THR A 152 2.02 -11.18 11.36
N TYR A 153 1.01 -11.73 12.02
CA TYR A 153 -0.32 -11.11 12.11
C TYR A 153 -0.39 -10.07 13.22
N ALA A 154 -1.36 -9.15 13.07
CA ALA A 154 -1.68 -8.20 14.13
C ALA A 154 -2.14 -8.92 15.41
N THR A 155 -1.66 -8.45 16.55
CA THR A 155 -2.05 -8.94 17.89
C THR A 155 -3.12 -8.07 18.52
N GLU A 156 -3.29 -6.87 18.04
CA GLU A 156 -4.38 -5.96 18.41
C GLU A 156 -5.33 -5.82 17.21
N THR A 157 -6.59 -6.17 17.40
CA THR A 157 -7.57 -6.16 16.32
C THR A 157 -8.82 -5.38 16.70
N PHE A 158 -9.56 -4.91 15.70
CA PHE A 158 -10.82 -4.18 15.87
C PHE A 158 -11.81 -4.56 14.77
N LYS A 159 -13.13 -4.37 15.03
CA LYS A 159 -14.18 -4.62 14.03
C LYS A 159 -14.42 -3.40 13.14
N ASP A 160 -14.99 -2.34 13.71
CA ASP A 160 -15.46 -1.18 12.94
C ASP A 160 -14.61 0.06 13.13
N LYS A 161 -14.04 0.25 14.32
CA LYS A 161 -13.19 1.38 14.67
C LYS A 161 -12.24 1.07 15.82
N TYR A 162 -11.10 1.76 15.81
CA TYR A 162 -10.13 1.74 16.90
C TYR A 162 -9.60 3.15 17.13
N LEU A 163 -9.75 3.66 18.36
CA LEU A 163 -9.37 5.01 18.75
C LEU A 163 -8.29 4.92 19.83
N PHE A 164 -7.20 5.63 19.65
CA PHE A 164 -6.13 5.70 20.65
C PHE A 164 -5.33 6.98 20.55
N GLU A 165 -4.62 7.29 21.62
CA GLU A 165 -3.59 8.35 21.64
C GLU A 165 -2.22 7.74 21.82
N PHE A 166 -1.23 8.27 21.10
CA PHE A 166 0.16 7.88 21.27
C PHE A 166 1.09 9.07 21.07
N GLY A 167 1.89 9.35 22.10
CA GLY A 167 2.88 10.43 22.06
C GLY A 167 2.31 11.83 21.76
N GLY A 168 1.06 12.08 22.19
CA GLY A 168 0.35 13.34 21.99
C GLY A 168 -0.32 13.49 20.63
N VAL A 169 -0.49 12.41 19.89
CA VAL A 169 -1.22 12.36 18.62
C VAL A 169 -2.43 11.42 18.79
N SER A 170 -3.61 11.89 18.38
CA SER A 170 -4.84 11.10 18.34
C SER A 170 -4.95 10.38 17.00
N PHE A 171 -5.25 9.09 17.04
CA PHE A 171 -5.44 8.22 15.90
C PHE A 171 -6.85 7.63 15.92
N GLU A 172 -7.53 7.72 14.80
CA GLU A 172 -8.84 7.12 14.60
C GLU A 172 -8.77 6.20 13.38
N ILE A 173 -8.93 4.90 13.58
CA ILE A 173 -8.91 3.90 12.52
C ILE A 173 -10.33 3.43 12.28
N TYR A 174 -10.76 3.38 11.02
CA TYR A 174 -12.10 2.97 10.63
C TYR A 174 -12.06 1.90 9.55
N HIS A 175 -12.74 0.79 9.82
CA HIS A 175 -13.16 -0.19 8.82
C HIS A 175 -14.64 0.05 8.52
N LYS A 176 -14.99 0.35 7.28
CA LYS A 176 -16.36 0.71 6.86
C LYS A 176 -16.96 -0.24 5.83
N GLY A 177 -16.28 -1.35 5.61
CA GLY A 177 -16.68 -2.37 4.65
C GLY A 177 -15.52 -2.80 3.76
N GLN A 178 -15.79 -3.79 2.94
CA GLN A 178 -14.87 -4.30 1.93
C GLN A 178 -14.66 -3.26 0.83
N ALA A 179 -13.41 -3.03 0.45
CA ALA A 179 -13.06 -2.18 -0.68
C ALA A 179 -12.19 -2.96 -1.67
N HIS A 180 -10.88 -2.68 -1.74
CA HIS A 180 -9.93 -3.46 -2.53
C HIS A 180 -9.74 -4.87 -1.94
N THR A 181 -9.77 -4.97 -0.61
CA THR A 181 -9.74 -6.23 0.15
C THR A 181 -10.81 -6.25 1.24
N PRO A 182 -11.15 -7.42 1.82
CA PRO A 182 -12.18 -7.53 2.86
C PRO A 182 -11.94 -6.67 4.10
N GLY A 183 -10.68 -6.35 4.42
CA GLY A 183 -10.29 -5.72 5.68
C GLY A 183 -9.79 -4.28 5.56
N ASP A 184 -10.00 -3.63 4.43
CA ASP A 184 -9.47 -2.27 4.21
C ASP A 184 -10.01 -1.27 5.24
N SER A 185 -9.12 -0.42 5.70
CA SER A 185 -9.36 0.58 6.73
C SER A 185 -8.67 1.89 6.37
N PHE A 186 -9.21 3.01 6.82
CA PHE A 186 -8.54 4.29 6.71
C PHE A 186 -8.22 4.85 8.10
N ILE A 187 -7.15 5.61 8.20
CA ILE A 187 -6.64 6.18 9.44
C ILE A 187 -6.77 7.69 9.37
N TRP A 188 -7.47 8.28 10.32
CA TRP A 188 -7.72 9.70 10.45
C TRP A 188 -6.90 10.33 11.57
N LEU A 189 -6.22 11.43 11.26
CA LEU A 189 -5.59 12.30 12.25
C LEU A 189 -6.42 13.57 12.39
N PRO A 190 -7.31 13.66 13.40
CA PRO A 190 -8.34 14.72 13.46
C PRO A 190 -7.76 16.12 13.58
N LYS A 191 -6.71 16.29 14.39
CA LYS A 191 -6.07 17.58 14.60
C LYS A 191 -5.37 18.10 13.35
N GLN A 192 -4.73 17.22 12.58
CA GLN A 192 -4.00 17.56 11.37
C GLN A 192 -4.91 17.59 10.13
N LYS A 193 -6.10 17.01 10.21
CA LYS A 193 -7.01 16.75 9.09
C LYS A 193 -6.34 15.97 7.95
N ILE A 194 -5.53 14.97 8.32
CA ILE A 194 -4.81 14.08 7.40
C ILE A 194 -5.46 12.70 7.43
N MET A 195 -5.67 12.13 6.25
CA MET A 195 -6.23 10.80 6.06
C MET A 195 -5.21 9.90 5.37
N PHE A 196 -4.93 8.72 5.96
CA PHE A 196 -4.25 7.61 5.29
C PHE A 196 -5.32 6.62 4.84
N THR A 197 -5.29 6.22 3.60
CA THR A 197 -6.42 5.49 3.02
C THR A 197 -6.12 4.03 2.67
N GLY A 198 -4.86 3.63 2.70
CA GLY A 198 -4.49 2.34 2.12
C GLY A 198 -5.08 2.18 0.73
N ASP A 199 -5.41 0.97 0.35
CA ASP A 199 -5.92 0.62 -0.98
C ASP A 199 -7.35 1.08 -1.28
N ILE A 200 -7.93 1.95 -0.44
CA ILE A 200 -9.20 2.61 -0.74
C ILE A 200 -8.99 3.70 -1.82
N VAL A 201 -7.81 4.35 -1.84
CA VAL A 201 -7.48 5.42 -2.79
C VAL A 201 -6.19 5.13 -3.54
N TYR A 202 -6.28 5.18 -4.85
CA TYR A 202 -5.17 5.16 -5.80
C TYR A 202 -5.19 6.47 -6.58
N ILE A 203 -4.03 7.05 -6.80
CA ILE A 203 -3.87 8.17 -7.72
C ILE A 203 -2.67 7.93 -8.64
N GLU A 204 -2.63 8.62 -9.79
CA GLU A 204 -1.57 8.49 -10.78
C GLU A 204 -1.50 7.12 -11.46
N ARG A 205 -1.90 6.06 -10.78
CA ARG A 205 -2.04 4.71 -11.35
C ARG A 205 -3.48 4.23 -11.25
N MET A 206 -3.89 3.36 -12.16
CA MET A 206 -5.19 2.71 -12.12
C MET A 206 -5.27 1.77 -10.91
N LEU A 207 -6.38 1.83 -10.18
CA LEU A 207 -6.67 0.85 -9.14
C LEU A 207 -6.93 -0.53 -9.75
N GLY A 208 -6.70 -1.58 -8.98
CA GLY A 208 -7.01 -2.95 -9.40
C GLY A 208 -8.28 -3.44 -8.72
N VAL A 209 -9.28 -3.84 -9.50
CA VAL A 209 -10.42 -4.58 -8.98
C VAL A 209 -10.11 -6.06 -9.17
N GLY A 210 -10.02 -6.80 -8.08
CA GLY A 210 -9.72 -8.23 -8.08
C GLY A 210 -10.83 -9.06 -7.43
N SER A 211 -10.68 -10.38 -7.42
CA SER A 211 -11.67 -11.29 -6.81
C SER A 211 -11.91 -11.06 -5.31
N MET A 212 -10.99 -10.36 -4.65
CA MET A 212 -11.11 -9.97 -3.24
C MET A 212 -11.68 -8.56 -3.05
N SER A 213 -12.02 -7.86 -4.13
CA SER A 213 -12.64 -6.55 -4.10
C SER A 213 -14.17 -6.67 -4.05
N ASN A 214 -14.83 -5.60 -3.61
CA ASN A 214 -16.26 -5.39 -3.83
C ASN A 214 -16.46 -3.96 -4.30
N SER A 215 -16.65 -3.77 -5.59
CA SER A 215 -16.68 -2.45 -6.22
C SER A 215 -17.81 -1.56 -5.71
N LYS A 216 -18.97 -2.13 -5.40
CA LYS A 216 -20.13 -1.42 -4.83
C LYS A 216 -19.86 -0.94 -3.41
N SER A 217 -19.39 -1.85 -2.55
CA SER A 217 -19.00 -1.51 -1.18
C SER A 217 -17.83 -0.52 -1.16
N TRP A 218 -16.87 -0.64 -2.08
CA TRP A 218 -15.71 0.28 -2.18
C TRP A 218 -16.15 1.72 -2.43
N ILE A 219 -17.12 1.93 -3.33
CA ILE A 219 -17.73 3.25 -3.56
C ILE A 219 -18.30 3.80 -2.24
N ASN A 220 -19.08 3.00 -1.50
CA ASN A 220 -19.65 3.41 -0.21
C ASN A 220 -18.56 3.72 0.83
N VAL A 221 -17.51 2.88 0.94
CA VAL A 221 -16.37 3.11 1.85
C VAL A 221 -15.69 4.45 1.53
N PHE A 222 -15.46 4.74 0.24
CA PHE A 222 -14.92 6.03 -0.17
C PHE A 222 -15.82 7.21 0.26
N GLU A 223 -17.13 7.09 0.08
CA GLU A 223 -18.10 8.11 0.48
C GLU A 223 -18.10 8.35 2.00
N GLN A 224 -18.01 7.27 2.80
CA GLN A 224 -17.89 7.37 4.25
C GLN A 224 -16.60 8.09 4.66
N MET A 225 -15.46 7.74 4.04
CA MET A 225 -14.18 8.40 4.24
C MET A 225 -14.23 9.89 3.86
N ALA A 226 -14.87 10.23 2.75
CA ALA A 226 -14.96 11.60 2.25
C ALA A 226 -15.73 12.55 3.17
N LYS A 227 -16.63 12.03 4.04
CA LYS A 227 -17.39 12.83 5.04
C LYS A 227 -16.48 13.52 6.07
N PHE A 228 -15.27 12.99 6.30
CA PHE A 228 -14.28 13.60 7.20
C PHE A 228 -13.66 14.88 6.64
N LYS A 229 -13.81 15.15 5.33
CA LYS A 229 -13.29 16.33 4.64
C LYS A 229 -11.79 16.56 4.90
N PRO A 230 -10.93 15.55 4.61
CA PRO A 230 -9.51 15.67 4.84
C PRO A 230 -8.90 16.83 4.01
N LEU A 231 -7.93 17.52 4.60
CA LEU A 231 -7.12 18.52 3.91
C LEU A 231 -6.06 17.85 3.02
N HIS A 232 -5.47 16.75 3.54
CA HIS A 232 -4.50 15.96 2.82
C HIS A 232 -4.88 14.48 2.90
N ILE A 233 -4.71 13.79 1.79
CA ILE A 233 -4.85 12.34 1.69
C ILE A 233 -3.48 11.76 1.36
N ILE A 234 -3.05 10.78 2.15
CA ILE A 234 -1.93 9.89 1.84
C ILE A 234 -2.56 8.62 1.29
N PRO A 235 -2.54 8.43 -0.04
CA PRO A 235 -3.21 7.33 -0.71
C PRO A 235 -2.47 6.01 -0.50
N GLY A 236 -3.08 4.89 -0.88
CA GLY A 236 -2.39 3.61 -0.94
C GLY A 236 -1.33 3.56 -2.03
N HIS A 237 -1.54 4.28 -3.13
CA HIS A 237 -0.60 4.38 -4.24
C HIS A 237 -0.60 5.80 -4.82
N GLY A 238 0.60 6.26 -5.19
CA GLY A 238 0.84 7.60 -5.71
C GLY A 238 1.23 8.60 -4.61
N GLN A 239 1.33 9.87 -4.98
CA GLN A 239 1.80 10.95 -4.09
C GLN A 239 0.70 11.44 -3.15
N VAL A 240 1.09 12.23 -2.14
CA VAL A 240 0.13 12.96 -1.28
C VAL A 240 -0.80 13.81 -2.13
N THR A 241 -2.08 13.77 -1.81
CA THR A 241 -3.11 14.35 -2.68
C THR A 241 -4.23 15.04 -1.92
N THR A 242 -5.21 15.55 -2.64
CA THR A 242 -6.44 16.16 -2.13
C THR A 242 -7.63 15.22 -2.33
N LEU A 243 -8.72 15.48 -1.59
CA LEU A 243 -9.98 14.74 -1.79
C LEU A 243 -10.53 14.90 -3.23
N ALA A 244 -10.32 16.04 -3.88
CA ALA A 244 -10.75 16.27 -5.26
C ALA A 244 -10.04 15.30 -6.23
N ARG A 245 -8.72 15.19 -6.14
CA ARG A 245 -7.95 14.26 -6.98
C ARG A 245 -8.26 12.80 -6.68
N ALA A 246 -8.37 12.43 -5.40
CA ALA A 246 -8.79 11.08 -4.98
C ALA A 246 -10.17 10.70 -5.57
N LYS A 247 -11.11 11.66 -5.59
CA LYS A 247 -12.41 11.47 -6.26
C LYS A 247 -12.24 11.19 -7.76
N THR A 248 -11.42 11.96 -8.44
CA THR A 248 -11.24 11.81 -9.90
C THR A 248 -10.63 10.45 -10.26
N ASP A 249 -9.52 10.08 -9.63
CA ASP A 249 -8.73 8.91 -10.04
C ASP A 249 -9.31 7.58 -9.51
N SER A 250 -9.96 7.56 -8.34
CA SER A 250 -10.49 6.35 -7.73
C SER A 250 -12.01 6.25 -7.78
N TYR A 251 -12.70 7.20 -7.12
CA TYR A 251 -14.15 7.11 -6.93
C TYR A 251 -14.93 7.24 -8.24
N GLN A 252 -14.59 8.22 -9.05
CA GLN A 252 -15.28 8.44 -10.34
C GLN A 252 -14.96 7.31 -11.32
N TYR A 253 -13.75 6.74 -11.26
CA TYR A 253 -13.42 5.57 -12.06
C TYR A 253 -14.28 4.36 -11.67
N LEU A 254 -14.39 4.04 -10.38
CA LEU A 254 -15.25 2.92 -9.93
C LEU A 254 -16.72 3.12 -10.32
N LYS A 255 -17.25 4.33 -10.16
CA LYS A 255 -18.62 4.64 -10.57
C LYS A 255 -18.83 4.51 -12.08
N PHE A 256 -17.89 5.06 -12.85
CA PHE A 256 -17.90 4.97 -14.31
C PHE A 256 -17.85 3.50 -14.74
N LEU A 257 -16.94 2.72 -14.19
CA LEU A 257 -16.77 1.31 -14.55
C LEU A 257 -18.04 0.49 -14.26
N ARG A 258 -18.61 0.66 -13.07
CA ARG A 258 -19.86 -0.04 -12.73
C ARG A 258 -21.03 0.36 -13.65
N GLN A 259 -21.17 1.67 -13.96
CA GLN A 259 -22.22 2.10 -14.88
C GLN A 259 -21.99 1.53 -16.28
N SER A 260 -20.76 1.61 -16.81
CA SER A 260 -20.47 1.06 -18.14
C SER A 260 -20.68 -0.45 -18.24
N VAL A 261 -20.40 -1.17 -17.13
CA VAL A 261 -20.65 -2.61 -17.06
C VAL A 261 -22.15 -2.88 -16.97
N ALA A 262 -22.93 -2.09 -16.20
CA ALA A 262 -24.39 -2.22 -16.14
C ALA A 262 -25.02 -2.02 -17.51
N ASP A 263 -24.69 -0.91 -18.17
CA ASP A 263 -25.19 -0.61 -19.52
C ASP A 263 -24.84 -1.73 -20.51
N PHE A 264 -23.61 -2.26 -20.43
CA PHE A 264 -23.16 -3.37 -21.27
C PHE A 264 -23.93 -4.68 -21.04
N ILE A 265 -24.25 -5.02 -19.79
CA ILE A 265 -25.07 -6.19 -19.43
C ILE A 265 -26.52 -5.99 -19.92
N ASP A 266 -27.10 -4.80 -19.69
CA ASP A 266 -28.47 -4.48 -20.11
C ASP A 266 -28.64 -4.56 -21.64
N ASP A 267 -27.56 -4.22 -22.40
CA ASP A 267 -27.51 -4.36 -23.87
C ASP A 267 -27.25 -5.80 -24.33
N GLY A 268 -27.21 -6.77 -23.42
CA GLY A 268 -26.96 -8.20 -23.74
C GLY A 268 -25.51 -8.54 -24.00
N GLY A 269 -24.58 -7.72 -23.52
CA GLY A 269 -23.14 -7.96 -23.65
C GLY A 269 -22.66 -9.15 -22.81
N GLU A 270 -21.76 -9.95 -23.38
CA GLU A 270 -21.17 -11.12 -22.72
C GLU A 270 -19.75 -10.86 -22.23
N LEU A 271 -19.31 -11.58 -21.20
CA LEU A 271 -17.96 -11.44 -20.61
C LEU A 271 -16.83 -11.55 -21.65
N ALA A 272 -17.02 -12.38 -22.70
CA ALA A 272 -16.04 -12.51 -23.79
C ALA A 272 -15.80 -11.19 -24.52
N ASP A 273 -16.81 -10.35 -24.62
CA ASP A 273 -16.83 -9.06 -25.32
C ASP A 273 -16.55 -7.85 -24.42
N ILE A 274 -16.15 -8.06 -23.17
CA ILE A 274 -15.96 -7.01 -22.17
C ILE A 274 -14.98 -5.91 -22.60
N SER A 275 -14.07 -6.22 -23.53
CA SER A 275 -13.11 -5.26 -24.10
C SER A 275 -13.78 -4.17 -24.97
N LYS A 276 -15.07 -4.31 -25.32
CA LYS A 276 -15.86 -3.30 -26.03
C LYS A 276 -16.20 -2.09 -25.13
N ILE A 277 -16.11 -2.26 -23.80
CA ILE A 277 -16.29 -1.14 -22.85
C ILE A 277 -15.14 -0.17 -23.00
N ASP A 278 -15.41 1.02 -23.54
CA ASP A 278 -14.43 2.08 -23.69
C ASP A 278 -14.10 2.75 -22.35
N GLN A 279 -12.89 2.57 -21.88
CA GLN A 279 -12.34 3.18 -20.68
C GLN A 279 -11.27 4.24 -20.99
N SER A 280 -11.11 4.68 -22.24
CA SER A 280 -10.06 5.57 -22.71
C SER A 280 -9.98 6.90 -21.94
N LYS A 281 -11.09 7.37 -21.37
CA LYS A 281 -11.15 8.50 -20.44
C LYS A 281 -10.13 8.41 -19.29
N TYR A 282 -9.73 7.19 -18.90
CA TYR A 282 -8.80 6.92 -17.79
C TYR A 282 -7.43 6.43 -18.25
N GLN A 283 -7.12 6.52 -19.54
CA GLN A 283 -5.83 6.08 -20.12
C GLN A 283 -4.61 6.87 -19.58
N TYR A 284 -4.84 8.00 -18.93
CA TYR A 284 -3.81 8.80 -18.28
C TYR A 284 -3.28 8.16 -16.98
N LEU A 285 -4.00 7.17 -16.42
CA LEU A 285 -3.57 6.44 -15.24
C LEU A 285 -2.54 5.37 -15.62
N LEU A 286 -1.42 5.32 -14.92
CA LEU A 286 -0.40 4.28 -15.12
C LEU A 286 -1.03 2.89 -14.94
N ASN A 287 -0.50 1.91 -15.64
CA ASN A 287 -1.01 0.53 -15.69
C ASN A 287 -2.42 0.38 -16.32
N PHE A 288 -2.93 1.39 -17.02
CA PHE A 288 -4.21 1.33 -17.72
C PHE A 288 -4.33 0.08 -18.61
N ASN A 289 -3.36 -0.13 -19.51
CA ASN A 289 -3.38 -1.23 -20.49
C ASN A 289 -3.42 -2.63 -19.83
N SER A 290 -2.85 -2.78 -18.64
CA SER A 290 -2.80 -4.07 -17.93
C SER A 290 -4.00 -4.29 -17.01
N LEU A 291 -4.69 -3.23 -16.57
CA LEU A 291 -5.72 -3.32 -15.55
C LEU A 291 -7.14 -3.03 -16.06
N SER A 292 -7.33 -2.16 -17.06
CA SER A 292 -8.66 -1.73 -17.47
C SER A 292 -9.59 -2.88 -17.85
N ARG A 293 -9.14 -3.79 -18.73
CA ARG A 293 -9.92 -4.96 -19.11
C ARG A 293 -10.20 -5.90 -17.93
N ARG A 294 -9.18 -6.16 -17.09
CA ARG A 294 -9.32 -7.04 -15.90
C ARG A 294 -10.29 -6.48 -14.88
N ASN A 295 -10.26 -5.16 -14.67
CA ASN A 295 -11.20 -4.48 -13.80
C ASN A 295 -12.64 -4.63 -14.32
N ALA A 296 -12.86 -4.44 -15.63
CA ALA A 296 -14.17 -4.61 -16.24
C ALA A 296 -14.67 -6.06 -16.12
N GLN A 297 -13.80 -7.05 -16.37
CA GLN A 297 -14.14 -8.47 -16.19
C GLN A 297 -14.56 -8.77 -14.75
N GLN A 298 -13.82 -8.26 -13.76
CA GLN A 298 -14.15 -8.52 -12.36
C GLN A 298 -15.45 -7.84 -11.95
N VAL A 299 -15.68 -6.59 -12.38
CA VAL A 299 -16.93 -5.88 -12.08
C VAL A 299 -18.11 -6.53 -12.78
N PHE A 300 -17.95 -7.03 -14.01
CA PHE A 300 -18.97 -7.81 -14.70
C PHE A 300 -19.34 -9.04 -13.87
N THR A 301 -18.37 -9.84 -13.44
CA THR A 301 -18.61 -11.03 -12.60
C THR A 301 -19.29 -10.68 -11.26
N GLU A 302 -18.95 -9.54 -10.65
CA GLU A 302 -19.64 -9.05 -9.43
C GLU A 302 -21.12 -8.75 -9.72
N MET A 303 -21.43 -8.13 -10.88
CA MET A 303 -22.76 -7.61 -11.21
C MET A 303 -23.71 -8.66 -11.80
N GLU A 304 -23.18 -9.73 -12.40
CA GLU A 304 -24.03 -10.86 -12.85
C GLU A 304 -24.87 -11.49 -11.71
N TRP A 305 -24.48 -11.26 -10.45
CA TRP A 305 -25.12 -11.85 -9.27
C TRP A 305 -25.75 -10.80 -8.33
N GLU A 306 -25.82 -9.52 -8.73
CA GLU A 306 -26.52 -8.46 -8.01
C GLU A 306 -27.97 -8.33 -8.45
#